data_e320d6070c5aa44eeb3ef8d7b2d13688
#
_entry.id   e320d6070c5aa44eeb3ef8d7b2d13688
#
_cell.length_a   1.000
_cell.length_b   1.000
_cell.length_c   1.000
_cell.angle_alpha   90.00
_cell.angle_beta   90.00
_cell.angle_gamma   90.00
#
_symmetry.space_group_name_H-M   'P 1'
#
loop_
_entity.id
_entity.type
_entity.pdbx_description
1 polymer ?
#
loop_
_entity_poly.entity_id
_entity_poly.type
_entity_poly.pdbx_seq_one_letter_code
_entity_poly.pdbx_strand_id
1 'polypeptide(L)'
;VGDESRYDAIRYLGTWPDRFKPGWSIQSGPLSALSVDDGFTNWDAVNPASSLSVPSDDPAILAARLFDDHLESRGVVIRGRVDSGTVPGAPGWRTVASLDSVPIRLLVEQMLVESDNTTAELLVKEMGHTATDRGTTVRGLSVLLDALGAAGHPVEGVVPHDGSGLDPDNRLTCGLLASILDDQDLGSVLVDALPVAGDRGTMKKRFVGTAGEGRVRAKTGTLRGVTSLAGVVDTPGGRR
;
A
#
# COMPACT_ATOMS: atom_id res chain seq x y z
N VAL A 1 -4.72 -24.16 3.25
CA VAL A 1 -3.43 -23.56 2.83
C VAL A 1 -3.68 -22.13 2.42
N GLY A 2 -2.95 -21.21 3.00
CA GLY A 2 -2.85 -19.83 2.53
C GLY A 2 -1.89 -19.75 1.35
N ASP A 3 -2.41 -19.41 0.16
CA ASP A 3 -1.57 -19.31 -1.05
C ASP A 3 -0.96 -17.92 -1.18
N GLU A 4 0.35 -17.85 -1.16
CA GLU A 4 1.11 -16.62 -1.32
C GLU A 4 2.01 -16.60 -2.57
N SER A 5 1.82 -17.54 -3.47
CA SER A 5 2.66 -17.74 -4.66
C SER A 5 2.59 -16.59 -5.70
N ARG A 6 1.62 -15.68 -5.54
CA ARG A 6 1.45 -14.54 -6.44
C ARG A 6 2.61 -13.54 -6.37
N TYR A 7 3.26 -13.42 -5.21
CA TYR A 7 4.39 -12.52 -5.01
C TYR A 7 5.64 -13.29 -4.57
N ASP A 8 6.80 -12.63 -4.64
CA ASP A 8 8.02 -13.20 -4.07
C ASP A 8 7.95 -13.27 -2.53
N ALA A 9 8.84 -14.05 -1.93
CA ALA A 9 8.88 -14.27 -0.48
C ALA A 9 9.56 -13.13 0.31
N ILE A 10 9.81 -11.98 -0.31
CA ILE A 10 10.47 -10.84 0.36
C ILE A 10 9.44 -10.14 1.23
N ARG A 11 9.56 -10.30 2.55
CA ARG A 11 8.69 -9.68 3.57
C ARG A 11 9.03 -8.22 3.83
N TYR A 12 10.31 -7.87 3.77
CA TYR A 12 10.83 -6.52 3.99
C TYR A 12 11.96 -6.28 3.00
N LEU A 13 11.98 -5.13 2.34
CA LEU A 13 13.05 -4.83 1.40
C LEU A 13 14.39 -4.69 2.11
N GLY A 14 15.42 -5.30 1.55
CA GLY A 14 16.77 -5.29 2.12
C GLY A 14 17.37 -3.89 2.25
N THR A 15 16.94 -2.98 1.38
CA THR A 15 17.39 -1.58 1.32
C THR A 15 16.74 -0.68 2.37
N TRP A 16 15.64 -1.12 2.97
CA TRP A 16 15.00 -0.34 4.04
C TRP A 16 15.91 -0.23 5.26
N PRO A 17 15.98 0.95 5.88
CA PRO A 17 16.72 1.12 7.13
C PRO A 17 16.25 0.13 8.21
N ASP A 18 17.20 -0.44 8.96
CA ASP A 18 16.87 -1.43 10.01
C ASP A 18 15.84 -0.93 11.02
N ARG A 19 15.82 0.40 11.29
CA ARG A 19 14.83 1.03 12.17
C ARG A 19 13.38 0.91 11.71
N PHE A 20 13.12 0.48 10.47
CA PHE A 20 11.77 0.25 9.92
C PHE A 20 11.40 -1.24 9.87
N LYS A 21 12.30 -2.10 10.28
CA LYS A 21 12.10 -3.55 10.35
C LYS A 21 11.65 -3.97 11.76
N PRO A 22 11.19 -5.23 11.93
CA PRO A 22 10.79 -5.75 13.24
C PRO A 22 11.84 -5.52 14.32
N GLY A 23 11.40 -5.15 15.54
CA GLY A 23 12.28 -4.82 16.66
C GLY A 23 12.56 -3.33 16.86
N TRP A 24 12.13 -2.49 15.92
CA TRP A 24 12.23 -1.02 15.99
C TRP A 24 10.88 -0.37 15.69
N SER A 25 10.87 0.80 15.09
CA SER A 25 9.62 1.46 14.66
C SER A 25 9.16 0.83 13.34
N ILE A 26 8.23 -0.11 13.41
CA ILE A 26 7.67 -0.77 12.22
C ILE A 26 6.88 0.25 11.41
N GLN A 27 7.23 0.40 10.13
CA GLN A 27 6.59 1.33 9.21
C GLN A 27 5.79 0.63 8.11
N SER A 28 5.94 -0.69 7.97
CA SER A 28 5.21 -1.55 7.05
C SER A 28 5.04 -2.91 7.69
N GLY A 29 3.91 -3.56 7.45
CA GLY A 29 3.74 -4.97 7.76
C GLY A 29 4.57 -5.87 6.86
N PRO A 30 4.66 -7.17 7.18
CA PRO A 30 5.34 -8.14 6.34
C PRO A 30 4.59 -8.35 5.03
N LEU A 31 5.27 -8.12 3.91
CA LEU A 31 4.69 -8.20 2.58
C LEU A 31 4.34 -9.66 2.23
N SER A 32 3.12 -9.92 1.83
CA SER A 32 2.63 -11.23 1.39
C SER A 32 1.48 -11.07 0.41
N ALA A 33 1.38 -12.01 -0.52
CA ALA A 33 0.26 -12.05 -1.47
C ALA A 33 -1.08 -12.40 -0.81
N LEU A 34 -1.05 -13.05 0.34
CA LEU A 34 -2.21 -13.28 1.19
C LEU A 34 -1.93 -12.70 2.57
N SER A 35 -2.63 -11.64 2.90
CA SER A 35 -2.46 -10.93 4.16
C SER A 35 -3.81 -10.41 4.66
N VAL A 36 -3.96 -10.33 5.98
CA VAL A 36 -5.04 -9.62 6.67
C VAL A 36 -4.39 -8.68 7.68
N ASP A 37 -5.03 -7.54 7.95
CA ASP A 37 -4.55 -6.55 8.92
C ASP A 37 -3.06 -6.19 8.71
N ASP A 38 -2.66 -5.97 7.45
CA ASP A 38 -1.28 -5.71 7.02
C ASP A 38 -0.26 -6.76 7.49
N GLY A 39 -0.72 -7.97 7.79
CA GLY A 39 0.12 -9.04 8.33
C GLY A 39 0.48 -8.89 9.80
N PHE A 40 -0.21 -8.05 10.56
CA PHE A 40 -0.05 -7.93 12.01
C PHE A 40 -0.98 -8.88 12.77
N THR A 41 -0.48 -9.47 13.87
CA THR A 41 -1.25 -10.44 14.68
C THR A 41 -2.23 -9.79 15.64
N ASN A 42 -2.07 -8.51 15.91
CA ASN A 42 -2.83 -7.75 16.93
C ASN A 42 -3.16 -6.34 16.44
N TRP A 43 -3.52 -6.20 15.18
CA TRP A 43 -3.96 -4.94 14.63
C TRP A 43 -5.27 -4.49 15.29
N ASP A 44 -5.28 -3.26 15.81
CA ASP A 44 -6.48 -2.61 16.32
C ASP A 44 -6.96 -1.56 15.31
N ALA A 45 -7.97 -1.92 14.52
CA ALA A 45 -8.54 -1.03 13.50
C ALA A 45 -9.19 0.22 14.09
N VAL A 46 -9.60 0.17 15.36
CA VAL A 46 -10.25 1.31 16.05
C VAL A 46 -9.20 2.30 16.59
N ASN A 47 -8.07 1.79 17.04
CA ASN A 47 -6.99 2.60 17.59
C ASN A 47 -5.60 2.09 17.13
N PRO A 48 -5.27 2.28 15.84
CA PRO A 48 -4.01 1.79 15.28
C PRO A 48 -2.77 2.30 16.02
N ALA A 49 -2.85 3.51 16.60
CA ALA A 49 -1.75 4.11 17.33
C ALA A 49 -1.46 3.45 18.70
N SER A 50 -2.40 2.68 19.23
CA SER A 50 -2.25 1.92 20.48
C SER A 50 -1.89 0.46 20.27
N SER A 51 -2.02 -0.03 19.04
CA SER A 51 -1.67 -1.40 18.74
C SER A 51 -0.16 -1.58 18.85
N LEU A 52 0.24 -2.51 19.69
CA LEU A 52 1.57 -3.10 19.63
C LEU A 52 1.59 -3.92 18.33
N SER A 53 1.93 -3.30 17.22
CA SER A 53 1.96 -3.96 15.92
C SER A 53 2.99 -5.08 15.96
N VAL A 54 2.53 -6.30 16.21
CA VAL A 54 3.37 -7.50 16.19
C VAL A 54 3.22 -8.14 14.82
N PRO A 55 4.26 -8.06 13.99
CA PRO A 55 4.20 -8.66 12.66
C PRO A 55 4.11 -10.17 12.77
N SER A 56 3.33 -10.79 11.90
CA SER A 56 3.32 -12.23 11.73
C SER A 56 4.60 -12.69 11.03
N ASP A 57 5.18 -13.78 11.48
CA ASP A 57 6.28 -14.43 10.77
C ASP A 57 5.82 -15.00 9.43
N ASP A 58 4.53 -15.39 9.35
CA ASP A 58 3.88 -15.91 8.15
C ASP A 58 2.47 -15.33 8.01
N PRO A 59 2.29 -14.24 7.24
CA PRO A 59 0.98 -13.61 7.03
C PRO A 59 -0.03 -14.53 6.35
N ALA A 60 0.40 -15.43 5.48
CA ALA A 60 -0.49 -16.35 4.78
C ALA A 60 -1.05 -17.43 5.72
N ILE A 61 -0.23 -17.93 6.65
CA ILE A 61 -0.73 -18.81 7.74
C ILE A 61 -1.69 -18.04 8.65
N LEU A 62 -1.36 -16.80 9.01
CA LEU A 62 -2.25 -15.97 9.84
C LEU A 62 -3.63 -15.80 9.17
N ALA A 63 -3.66 -15.39 7.91
CA ALA A 63 -4.89 -15.23 7.15
C ALA A 63 -5.68 -16.56 7.04
N ALA A 64 -4.98 -17.66 6.78
CA ALA A 64 -5.63 -18.98 6.69
C ALA A 64 -6.20 -19.44 8.04
N ARG A 65 -5.54 -19.15 9.17
CA ARG A 65 -6.04 -19.47 10.52
C ARG A 65 -7.27 -18.63 10.86
N LEU A 66 -7.23 -17.33 10.63
CA LEU A 66 -8.37 -16.46 10.88
C LEU A 66 -9.57 -16.86 10.03
N PHE A 67 -9.35 -17.32 8.80
CA PHE A 67 -10.40 -17.86 7.95
C PHE A 67 -10.96 -19.20 8.47
N ASP A 68 -10.09 -20.09 8.94
CA ASP A 68 -10.46 -21.37 9.58
C ASP A 68 -11.35 -21.13 10.82
N ASP A 69 -10.89 -20.30 11.76
CA ASP A 69 -11.62 -19.91 12.96
C ASP A 69 -13.00 -19.31 12.60
N HIS A 70 -13.04 -18.52 11.53
CA HIS A 70 -14.28 -17.89 11.05
C HIS A 70 -15.29 -18.90 10.47
N LEU A 71 -14.80 -19.90 9.77
CA LEU A 71 -15.61 -21.01 9.25
C LEU A 71 -16.08 -21.93 10.40
N GLU A 72 -15.21 -22.27 11.35
CA GLU A 72 -15.57 -23.10 12.51
C GLU A 72 -16.64 -22.42 13.37
N SER A 73 -16.55 -21.13 13.59
CA SER A 73 -17.57 -20.34 14.32
C SER A 73 -18.95 -20.39 13.67
N ARG A 74 -19.03 -20.82 12.41
CA ARG A 74 -20.26 -21.00 11.62
C ARG A 74 -20.66 -22.48 11.45
N GLY A 75 -19.97 -23.38 12.17
CA GLY A 75 -20.27 -24.81 12.16
C GLY A 75 -19.65 -25.59 10.99
N VAL A 76 -18.72 -24.98 10.24
CA VAL A 76 -17.96 -25.70 9.21
C VAL A 76 -16.79 -26.41 9.88
N VAL A 77 -16.71 -27.70 9.75
CA VAL A 77 -15.60 -28.49 10.29
C VAL A 77 -14.53 -28.67 9.22
N ILE A 78 -13.36 -28.07 9.45
CA ILE A 78 -12.19 -28.24 8.60
C ILE A 78 -11.32 -29.36 9.17
N ARG A 79 -10.98 -30.33 8.32
CA ARG A 79 -10.08 -31.42 8.70
C ARG A 79 -8.72 -31.22 8.04
N GLY A 80 -7.69 -31.10 8.86
CA GLY A 80 -6.32 -30.91 8.38
C GLY A 80 -5.57 -29.87 9.21
N ARG A 81 -4.41 -29.48 8.72
CA ARG A 81 -3.59 -28.41 9.33
C ARG A 81 -3.68 -27.16 8.48
N VAL A 82 -3.72 -26.01 9.14
CA VAL A 82 -3.50 -24.74 8.49
C VAL A 82 -2.02 -24.62 8.13
N ASP A 83 -1.74 -24.23 6.90
CA ASP A 83 -0.39 -24.08 6.38
C ASP A 83 -0.33 -22.95 5.35
N SER A 84 0.85 -22.51 4.97
CA SER A 84 1.09 -21.57 3.87
C SER A 84 1.86 -22.26 2.74
N GLY A 85 1.78 -21.70 1.55
CA GLY A 85 2.50 -22.20 0.38
C GLY A 85 1.78 -21.94 -0.92
N THR A 86 2.08 -22.73 -1.92
CA THR A 86 1.43 -22.70 -3.23
C THR A 86 0.34 -23.75 -3.29
N VAL A 87 -0.86 -23.35 -3.68
CA VAL A 87 -1.94 -24.30 -3.96
C VAL A 87 -1.70 -24.91 -5.34
N PRO A 88 -1.43 -26.23 -5.43
CA PRO A 88 -1.23 -26.85 -6.73
C PRO A 88 -2.49 -26.73 -7.59
N GLY A 89 -2.36 -26.33 -8.83
CA GLY A 89 -3.41 -26.43 -9.84
C GLY A 89 -3.65 -27.91 -10.23
N ALA A 90 -4.06 -28.75 -9.27
CA ALA A 90 -4.22 -30.17 -9.49
C ALA A 90 -5.57 -30.50 -10.11
N PRO A 91 -5.67 -31.55 -10.95
CA PRO A 91 -6.94 -32.08 -11.42
C PRO A 91 -7.84 -32.44 -10.22
N GLY A 92 -9.08 -31.95 -10.22
CA GLY A 92 -10.04 -32.18 -9.13
C GLY A 92 -10.22 -31.04 -8.14
N TRP A 93 -9.41 -29.99 -8.20
CA TRP A 93 -9.66 -28.76 -7.46
C TRP A 93 -10.82 -28.00 -8.08
N ARG A 94 -11.67 -27.42 -7.25
CA ARG A 94 -12.76 -26.56 -7.68
C ARG A 94 -12.85 -25.33 -6.79
N THR A 95 -13.18 -24.20 -7.37
CA THR A 95 -13.54 -23.00 -6.63
C THR A 95 -14.86 -23.25 -5.90
N VAL A 96 -14.85 -23.16 -4.57
CA VAL A 96 -16.05 -23.28 -3.72
C VAL A 96 -16.76 -21.93 -3.59
N ALA A 97 -15.98 -20.87 -3.43
CA ALA A 97 -16.47 -19.51 -3.36
C ALA A 97 -15.42 -18.54 -3.86
N SER A 98 -15.82 -17.37 -4.28
CA SER A 98 -14.97 -16.24 -4.62
C SER A 98 -15.54 -14.97 -4.02
N LEU A 99 -14.68 -14.04 -3.65
CA LEU A 99 -15.03 -12.71 -3.17
C LEU A 99 -14.13 -11.71 -3.90
N ASP A 100 -14.75 -10.76 -4.56
CA ASP A 100 -14.01 -9.68 -5.21
C ASP A 100 -13.52 -8.67 -4.15
N SER A 101 -12.34 -8.11 -4.36
CA SER A 101 -11.84 -7.01 -3.54
C SER A 101 -12.69 -5.74 -3.73
N VAL A 102 -12.54 -4.78 -2.85
CA VAL A 102 -13.01 -3.42 -3.11
C VAL A 102 -12.32 -2.86 -4.37
N PRO A 103 -12.96 -1.92 -5.10
CA PRO A 103 -12.33 -1.31 -6.26
C PRO A 103 -10.96 -0.70 -5.92
N ILE A 104 -10.00 -0.83 -6.82
CA ILE A 104 -8.62 -0.32 -6.65
C ILE A 104 -8.57 1.15 -6.21
N ARG A 105 -9.48 1.96 -6.71
CA ARG A 105 -9.64 3.36 -6.34
C ARG A 105 -9.80 3.56 -4.82
N LEU A 106 -10.56 2.68 -4.14
CA LEU A 106 -10.76 2.75 -2.69
C LEU A 106 -9.54 2.28 -1.91
N LEU A 107 -8.79 1.31 -2.44
CA LEU A 107 -7.50 0.90 -1.87
C LEU A 107 -6.48 2.05 -1.96
N VAL A 108 -6.41 2.72 -3.10
CA VAL A 108 -5.54 3.88 -3.29
C VAL A 108 -5.94 5.04 -2.38
N GLU A 109 -7.23 5.31 -2.23
CA GLU A 109 -7.73 6.35 -1.31
C GLU A 109 -7.33 6.05 0.14
N GLN A 110 -7.59 4.84 0.62
CA GLN A 110 -7.19 4.42 1.97
C GLN A 110 -5.68 4.54 2.16
N MET A 111 -4.89 4.01 1.23
CA MET A 111 -3.43 4.08 1.24
C MET A 111 -2.91 5.53 1.34
N LEU A 112 -3.49 6.46 0.57
CA LEU A 112 -3.09 7.86 0.59
C LEU A 112 -3.50 8.57 1.88
N VAL A 113 -4.73 8.33 2.37
CA VAL A 113 -5.28 8.96 3.56
C VAL A 113 -4.55 8.51 4.82
N GLU A 114 -4.34 7.21 4.99
CA GLU A 114 -3.71 6.64 6.17
C GLU A 114 -2.17 6.58 6.05
N SER A 115 -1.64 6.83 4.85
CA SER A 115 -0.21 6.68 4.55
C SER A 115 0.26 5.24 4.76
N ASP A 116 -0.51 4.31 4.21
CA ASP A 116 -0.30 2.88 4.37
C ASP A 116 0.82 2.38 3.45
N ASN A 117 1.96 2.12 4.06
CA ASN A 117 3.16 1.66 3.35
C ASN A 117 3.02 0.21 2.86
N THR A 118 2.33 -0.64 3.61
CA THR A 118 2.11 -2.05 3.23
C THR A 118 1.32 -2.14 1.95
N THR A 119 0.19 -1.44 1.88
CA THR A 119 -0.64 -1.38 0.67
C THR A 119 0.14 -0.81 -0.51
N ALA A 120 0.96 0.25 -0.31
CA ALA A 120 1.77 0.83 -1.39
C ALA A 120 2.74 -0.21 -2.00
N GLU A 121 3.44 -0.97 -1.16
CA GLU A 121 4.36 -2.02 -1.62
C GLU A 121 3.64 -3.17 -2.33
N LEU A 122 2.50 -3.61 -1.78
CA LEU A 122 1.72 -4.69 -2.37
C LEU A 122 1.14 -4.29 -3.73
N LEU A 123 0.71 -3.04 -3.90
CA LEU A 123 0.28 -2.51 -5.21
C LEU A 123 1.42 -2.52 -6.23
N VAL A 124 2.63 -2.17 -5.83
CA VAL A 124 3.80 -2.26 -6.72
C VAL A 124 4.07 -3.72 -7.12
N LYS A 125 4.04 -4.66 -6.18
CA LYS A 125 4.18 -6.09 -6.51
C LYS A 125 3.07 -6.58 -7.44
N GLU A 126 1.83 -6.14 -7.21
CA GLU A 126 0.69 -6.49 -8.06
C GLU A 126 0.84 -5.96 -9.49
N MET A 127 1.34 -4.74 -9.67
CA MET A 127 1.66 -4.20 -11.00
C MET A 127 2.68 -5.10 -11.72
N GLY A 128 3.73 -5.53 -11.02
CA GLY A 128 4.73 -6.44 -11.55
C GLY A 128 4.12 -7.78 -11.96
N HIS A 129 3.26 -8.36 -11.11
CA HIS A 129 2.59 -9.61 -11.39
C HIS A 129 1.65 -9.50 -12.60
N THR A 130 0.79 -8.49 -12.60
CA THR A 130 -0.23 -8.33 -13.65
C THR A 130 0.38 -8.12 -15.04
N ALA A 131 1.49 -7.36 -15.11
CA ALA A 131 2.13 -7.04 -16.38
C ALA A 131 3.12 -8.11 -16.87
N THR A 132 3.75 -8.87 -15.96
CA THR A 132 4.89 -9.74 -16.30
C THR A 132 4.83 -11.14 -15.67
N ASP A 133 3.74 -11.46 -14.95
CA ASP A 133 3.60 -12.69 -14.14
C ASP A 133 4.71 -12.85 -13.07
N ARG A 134 5.26 -11.72 -12.61
CA ARG A 134 6.31 -11.66 -11.60
C ARG A 134 5.97 -10.61 -10.54
N GLY A 135 5.38 -11.04 -9.45
CA GLY A 135 4.99 -10.17 -8.33
C GLY A 135 6.18 -9.78 -7.46
N THR A 136 7.08 -8.94 -7.99
CA THR A 136 8.25 -8.44 -7.29
C THR A 136 8.29 -6.91 -7.32
N THR A 137 8.85 -6.29 -6.29
CA THR A 137 9.03 -4.82 -6.25
C THR A 137 9.78 -4.31 -7.45
N VAL A 138 10.88 -4.97 -7.83
CA VAL A 138 11.71 -4.55 -8.98
C VAL A 138 10.91 -4.53 -10.28
N ARG A 139 10.07 -5.54 -10.52
CA ARG A 139 9.23 -5.58 -11.73
C ARG A 139 8.11 -4.56 -11.68
N GLY A 140 7.48 -4.40 -10.53
CA GLY A 140 6.44 -3.39 -10.35
C GLY A 140 6.95 -1.98 -10.58
N LEU A 141 8.11 -1.64 -10.05
CA LEU A 141 8.73 -0.33 -10.29
C LEU A 141 9.12 -0.09 -11.76
N SER A 142 9.60 -1.13 -12.45
CA SER A 142 9.85 -1.04 -13.90
C SER A 142 8.56 -0.75 -14.66
N VAL A 143 7.49 -1.49 -14.37
CA VAL A 143 6.17 -1.29 -14.99
C VAL A 143 5.61 0.11 -14.71
N LEU A 144 5.79 0.59 -13.47
CA LEU A 144 5.37 1.94 -13.07
C LEU A 144 6.07 3.02 -13.90
N LEU A 145 7.40 2.94 -14.03
CA LEU A 145 8.16 3.91 -14.81
C LEU A 145 7.80 3.87 -16.30
N ASP A 146 7.66 2.67 -16.86
CA ASP A 146 7.25 2.48 -18.25
C ASP A 146 5.85 3.08 -18.51
N ALA A 147 4.90 2.85 -17.59
CA ALA A 147 3.54 3.39 -17.69
C ALA A 147 3.51 4.93 -17.59
N LEU A 148 4.26 5.50 -16.65
CA LEU A 148 4.37 6.96 -16.50
C LEU A 148 5.01 7.61 -17.74
N GLY A 149 6.08 7.00 -18.27
CA GLY A 149 6.73 7.47 -19.48
C GLY A 149 5.83 7.37 -20.71
N ALA A 150 5.09 6.26 -20.84
CA ALA A 150 4.12 6.08 -21.93
C ALA A 150 2.95 7.07 -21.86
N ALA A 151 2.56 7.50 -20.66
CA ALA A 151 1.58 8.55 -20.43
C ALA A 151 2.13 9.97 -20.67
N GLY A 152 3.42 10.11 -20.96
CA GLY A 152 4.06 11.40 -21.25
C GLY A 152 4.57 12.15 -20.03
N HIS A 153 4.59 11.51 -18.86
CA HIS A 153 5.16 12.14 -17.66
C HIS A 153 6.70 12.15 -17.68
N PRO A 154 7.35 13.19 -17.12
CA PRO A 154 8.82 13.32 -17.13
C PRO A 154 9.44 12.35 -16.11
N VAL A 155 9.90 11.19 -16.57
CA VAL A 155 10.54 10.16 -15.73
C VAL A 155 12.07 10.27 -15.67
N GLU A 156 12.68 11.23 -16.37
CA GLU A 156 14.13 11.43 -16.35
C GLU A 156 14.61 11.81 -14.95
N GLY A 157 15.64 11.12 -14.46
CA GLY A 157 16.19 11.33 -13.11
C GLY A 157 15.36 10.72 -11.98
N VAL A 158 14.28 10.01 -12.30
CA VAL A 158 13.45 9.27 -11.34
C VAL A 158 14.06 7.90 -11.09
N VAL A 159 14.37 7.61 -9.83
CA VAL A 159 14.96 6.33 -9.41
C VAL A 159 14.20 5.82 -8.19
N PRO A 160 13.10 5.07 -8.38
CA PRO A 160 12.38 4.46 -7.27
C PRO A 160 13.07 3.17 -6.83
N HIS A 161 13.15 2.96 -5.53
CA HIS A 161 13.67 1.74 -4.90
C HIS A 161 12.55 0.93 -4.23
N ASP A 162 11.45 1.59 -3.90
CA ASP A 162 10.25 0.99 -3.30
C ASP A 162 8.97 1.75 -3.69
N GLY A 163 7.82 1.24 -3.26
CA GLY A 163 6.52 1.88 -3.49
C GLY A 163 6.08 2.83 -2.38
N SER A 164 6.61 2.66 -1.18
CA SER A 164 6.19 3.37 0.03
C SER A 164 6.96 4.66 0.32
N GLY A 165 8.15 4.79 -0.24
CA GLY A 165 9.07 5.89 0.06
C GLY A 165 9.89 5.68 1.34
N LEU A 166 9.96 4.45 1.87
CA LEU A 166 10.77 4.11 3.05
C LEU A 166 12.26 4.05 2.74
N ASP A 167 12.60 3.73 1.50
CA ASP A 167 14.00 3.69 1.05
C ASP A 167 14.54 5.11 0.91
N PRO A 168 15.64 5.46 1.62
CA PRO A 168 16.24 6.79 1.57
C PRO A 168 16.88 7.12 0.21
N ASP A 169 17.09 6.13 -0.63
CA ASP A 169 17.70 6.29 -1.95
C ASP A 169 16.67 6.53 -3.06
N ASN A 170 15.38 6.52 -2.75
CA ASN A 170 14.37 7.00 -3.70
C ASN A 170 14.70 8.40 -4.22
N ARG A 171 14.60 8.60 -5.52
CA ARG A 171 14.77 9.90 -6.18
C ARG A 171 13.56 10.19 -7.05
N LEU A 172 12.81 11.23 -6.70
CA LEU A 172 11.69 11.74 -7.45
C LEU A 172 11.92 13.20 -7.77
N THR A 173 11.36 13.66 -8.88
CA THR A 173 11.42 15.09 -9.26
C THR A 173 10.10 15.78 -8.93
N CYS A 174 10.17 17.06 -8.55
CA CYS A 174 8.96 17.87 -8.40
C CYS A 174 8.18 17.98 -9.72
N GLY A 175 8.90 17.96 -10.86
CA GLY A 175 8.29 17.96 -12.18
C GLY A 175 7.39 16.75 -12.44
N LEU A 176 7.83 15.55 -12.07
CA LEU A 176 7.01 14.35 -12.17
C LEU A 176 5.75 14.47 -11.30
N LEU A 177 5.90 14.81 -10.02
CA LEU A 177 4.76 14.92 -9.10
C LEU A 177 3.74 15.97 -9.56
N ALA A 178 4.20 17.13 -10.03
CA ALA A 178 3.34 18.16 -10.58
C ALA A 178 2.62 17.69 -11.86
N SER A 179 3.35 17.02 -12.76
CA SER A 179 2.77 16.48 -13.99
C SER A 179 1.66 15.45 -13.73
N ILE A 180 1.84 14.57 -12.73
CA ILE A 180 0.80 13.59 -12.33
C ILE A 180 -0.42 14.29 -11.72
N LEU A 181 -0.21 15.30 -10.86
CA LEU A 181 -1.32 16.03 -10.23
C LEU A 181 -2.10 16.93 -11.22
N ASP A 182 -1.46 17.38 -12.30
CA ASP A 182 -2.07 18.19 -13.35
C ASP A 182 -2.69 17.36 -14.50
N ASP A 183 -2.49 16.06 -14.48
CA ASP A 183 -3.06 15.13 -15.47
C ASP A 183 -4.59 15.12 -15.37
N GLN A 184 -5.28 15.21 -16.51
CA GLN A 184 -6.74 15.35 -16.54
C GLN A 184 -7.49 14.09 -16.11
N ASP A 185 -6.94 12.93 -16.43
CA ASP A 185 -7.56 11.63 -16.14
C ASP A 185 -7.11 11.10 -14.77
N LEU A 186 -5.80 11.01 -14.57
CA LEU A 186 -5.21 10.46 -13.36
C LEU A 186 -5.27 11.43 -12.18
N GLY A 187 -4.94 12.71 -12.43
CA GLY A 187 -4.83 13.73 -11.39
C GLY A 187 -6.15 13.99 -10.67
N SER A 188 -7.28 13.96 -11.37
CA SER A 188 -8.60 14.14 -10.75
C SER A 188 -8.90 13.04 -9.72
N VAL A 189 -8.63 11.79 -10.07
CA VAL A 189 -8.85 10.62 -9.19
C VAL A 189 -7.92 10.66 -7.98
N LEU A 190 -6.64 11.00 -8.20
CA LEU A 190 -5.64 11.09 -7.13
C LEU A 190 -5.95 12.25 -6.18
N VAL A 191 -6.29 13.42 -6.70
CA VAL A 191 -6.59 14.60 -5.87
C VAL A 191 -7.78 14.37 -4.96
N ASP A 192 -8.82 13.68 -5.45
CA ASP A 192 -9.98 13.34 -4.62
C ASP A 192 -9.64 12.32 -3.52
N ALA A 193 -8.66 11.47 -3.75
CA ALA A 193 -8.16 10.49 -2.79
C ALA A 193 -7.19 11.07 -1.75
N LEU A 194 -6.67 12.29 -1.94
CA LEU A 194 -5.68 12.88 -1.03
C LEU A 194 -6.28 13.26 0.34
N PRO A 195 -5.48 13.21 1.41
CA PRO A 195 -5.82 13.81 2.70
C PRO A 195 -6.15 15.29 2.58
N VAL A 196 -7.11 15.76 3.39
CA VAL A 196 -7.62 17.14 3.37
C VAL A 196 -7.20 17.88 4.64
N ALA A 197 -6.67 19.07 4.47
CA ALA A 197 -6.24 19.94 5.57
C ALA A 197 -7.39 20.26 6.53
N GLY A 198 -7.17 20.02 7.83
CA GLY A 198 -8.14 20.26 8.88
C GLY A 198 -9.28 19.23 8.97
N ASP A 199 -9.32 18.22 8.08
CA ASP A 199 -10.45 17.29 7.98
C ASP A 199 -10.01 15.82 8.16
N ARG A 200 -9.22 15.27 7.22
CA ARG A 200 -8.95 13.82 7.21
C ARG A 200 -7.49 13.44 6.98
N GLY A 201 -7.16 12.23 7.42
CA GLY A 201 -5.87 11.58 7.21
C GLY A 201 -4.71 12.34 7.84
N THR A 202 -3.54 12.22 7.25
CA THR A 202 -2.30 12.87 7.73
C THR A 202 -2.34 14.40 7.69
N MET A 203 -3.34 14.98 7.03
CA MET A 203 -3.55 16.44 6.97
C MET A 203 -4.55 16.96 8.02
N LYS A 204 -5.21 16.12 8.80
CA LYS A 204 -6.27 16.47 9.76
C LYS A 204 -5.86 17.56 10.75
N LYS A 205 -4.60 17.59 11.16
CA LYS A 205 -4.08 18.58 12.13
C LYS A 205 -3.25 19.69 11.46
N ARG A 206 -3.22 19.74 10.12
CA ARG A 206 -2.42 20.72 9.38
C ARG A 206 -3.31 21.82 8.80
N PHE A 207 -2.80 23.04 8.76
CA PHE A 207 -3.48 24.23 8.26
C PHE A 207 -4.78 24.63 8.99
N VAL A 208 -5.07 24.04 10.15
CA VAL A 208 -6.26 24.38 10.98
C VAL A 208 -6.22 25.87 11.35
N GLY A 209 -7.35 26.57 11.19
CA GLY A 209 -7.46 28.00 11.45
C GLY A 209 -6.80 28.91 10.41
N THR A 210 -6.34 28.37 9.30
CA THR A 210 -5.72 29.14 8.20
C THR A 210 -6.59 29.14 6.94
N ALA A 211 -6.22 29.96 5.95
CA ALA A 211 -6.89 29.96 4.64
C ALA A 211 -6.74 28.64 3.87
N GLY A 212 -5.84 27.74 4.30
CA GLY A 212 -5.62 26.43 3.71
C GLY A 212 -6.56 25.35 4.24
N GLU A 213 -7.26 25.58 5.35
CA GLU A 213 -8.20 24.61 5.93
C GLU A 213 -9.31 24.27 4.95
N GLY A 214 -9.56 22.96 4.75
CA GLY A 214 -10.52 22.43 3.79
C GLY A 214 -10.16 22.64 2.31
N ARG A 215 -9.09 23.38 1.99
CA ARG A 215 -8.69 23.73 0.62
C ARG A 215 -7.42 23.04 0.15
N VAL A 216 -6.50 22.71 1.06
CA VAL A 216 -5.29 21.97 0.71
C VAL A 216 -5.58 20.49 0.77
N ARG A 217 -5.30 19.81 -0.33
CA ARG A 217 -5.32 18.35 -0.45
C ARG A 217 -3.91 17.88 -0.77
N ALA A 218 -3.30 17.11 0.11
CA ALA A 218 -1.89 16.78 -0.08
C ALA A 218 -1.49 15.47 0.62
N LYS A 219 -0.56 14.74 -0.01
CA LYS A 219 0.17 13.64 0.61
C LYS A 219 1.39 14.18 1.35
N THR A 220 1.53 13.80 2.58
CA THR A 220 2.70 14.08 3.42
C THR A 220 3.71 12.96 3.33
N GLY A 221 4.99 13.28 3.49
CA GLY A 221 6.07 12.33 3.77
C GLY A 221 6.90 12.86 4.93
N THR A 222 7.11 12.03 5.96
CA THR A 222 7.92 12.41 7.11
C THR A 222 8.67 11.20 7.64
N LEU A 223 9.97 11.19 7.38
CA LEU A 223 10.90 10.23 7.94
C LEU A 223 12.09 10.98 8.55
N ARG A 224 12.94 10.28 9.29
CA ARG A 224 14.16 10.90 9.82
C ARG A 224 15.04 11.40 8.67
N GLY A 225 15.17 12.71 8.55
CA GLY A 225 15.97 13.36 7.51
C GLY A 225 15.22 13.58 6.18
N VAL A 226 13.93 13.24 6.10
CA VAL A 226 13.10 13.48 4.92
C VAL A 226 11.80 14.15 5.32
N THR A 227 11.45 15.23 4.64
CA THR A 227 10.14 15.89 4.76
C THR A 227 9.66 16.26 3.36
N SER A 228 8.44 15.89 3.03
CA SER A 228 7.84 16.19 1.74
C SER A 228 6.35 16.52 1.87
N LEU A 229 5.85 17.27 0.90
CA LEU A 229 4.45 17.59 0.72
C LEU A 229 4.18 17.74 -0.78
N ALA A 230 3.24 17.00 -1.31
CA ALA A 230 2.79 17.13 -2.69
C ALA A 230 1.26 17.11 -2.75
N GLY A 231 0.67 18.01 -3.52
CA GLY A 231 -0.76 18.14 -3.60
C GLY A 231 -1.20 19.42 -4.29
N VAL A 232 -2.46 19.78 -4.07
CA VAL A 232 -3.11 20.93 -4.70
C VAL A 232 -3.77 21.82 -3.65
N VAL A 233 -4.04 23.05 -4.02
CA VAL A 233 -4.82 24.02 -3.23
C VAL A 233 -5.96 24.61 -4.08
N ASP A 234 -7.18 24.54 -3.58
CA ASP A 234 -8.33 25.19 -4.19
C ASP A 234 -8.34 26.67 -3.84
N THR A 235 -8.22 27.53 -4.86
CA THR A 235 -8.22 28.99 -4.72
C THR A 235 -9.44 29.61 -5.42
N PRO A 236 -9.82 30.88 -5.12
CA PRO A 236 -10.88 31.56 -5.87
C PRO A 236 -10.65 31.64 -7.39
N GLY A 237 -9.37 31.59 -7.82
CA GLY A 237 -8.98 31.57 -9.24
C GLY A 237 -8.82 30.16 -9.83
N GLY A 238 -9.28 29.13 -9.15
CA GLY A 238 -9.16 27.73 -9.55
C GLY A 238 -8.14 26.94 -8.73
N ARG A 239 -8.02 25.65 -9.05
CA ARG A 239 -7.07 24.74 -8.41
C ARG A 239 -5.63 25.04 -8.87
N ARG A 240 -4.68 24.94 -7.93
CA ARG A 240 -3.25 25.13 -8.15
C ARG A 240 -2.47 23.99 -7.49
#